data_2c9a798486da838a8931183a8d859b49
#
_entry.id   2c9a798486da838a8931183a8d859b49
#
_cell.length_a   1.000
_cell.length_b   1.000
_cell.length_c   1.000
_cell.angle_alpha   90.00
_cell.angle_beta   90.00
_cell.angle_gamma   90.00
#
_symmetry.space_group_name_H-M   'P 1'
#
loop_
_entity.id
_entity.type
_entity.pdbx_description
1 polymer ?
#
loop_
_entity_poly.entity_id
_entity_poly.type
_entity_poly.pdbx_seq_one_letter_code
_entity_poly.pdbx_strand_id
1 'polypeptide(L)'
;MTPPTTSPPTSAALPARQEHLLEVLRQADDELSGQALHARLRAGEGAMGLATVYRHLRQLQQRGLVRCRHLPSGEALFAPTERDEHHLTCVDCGHTLRLPHCPVHGLELPTTHLQGFQPLFHTLEFFGLCADCQRRQAETARSA
;
A
#
# COMPACT_ATOMS: atom_id res chain seq x y z
N MET A 1 -8.45 19.30 30.09
CA MET A 1 -9.23 18.73 28.99
C MET A 1 -8.44 17.59 28.40
N THR A 2 -8.83 16.37 28.69
CA THR A 2 -8.27 15.19 28.06
C THR A 2 -8.80 15.11 26.62
N PRO A 3 -7.95 14.93 25.61
CA PRO A 3 -8.44 14.75 24.25
C PRO A 3 -9.29 13.47 24.18
N PRO A 4 -10.34 13.45 23.38
CA PRO A 4 -11.13 12.24 23.22
C PRO A 4 -10.24 11.17 22.64
N THR A 5 -10.08 10.09 23.38
CA THR A 5 -9.46 8.86 22.90
C THR A 5 -10.37 8.36 21.77
N THR A 6 -9.95 8.58 20.54
CA THR A 6 -10.64 7.99 19.39
C THR A 6 -10.39 6.50 19.47
N SER A 7 -11.33 5.78 20.04
CA SER A 7 -11.32 4.33 20.00
C SER A 7 -11.27 3.90 18.54
N PRO A 8 -10.43 2.92 18.17
CA PRO A 8 -10.46 2.37 16.82
C PRO A 8 -11.89 1.87 16.53
N PRO A 9 -12.33 1.99 15.28
CA PRO A 9 -13.68 1.55 14.93
C PRO A 9 -13.85 0.12 15.39
N THR A 10 -14.95 -0.12 16.12
CA THR A 10 -15.34 -1.43 16.62
C THR A 10 -15.17 -2.44 15.51
N SER A 11 -14.29 -3.41 15.72
CA SER A 11 -14.02 -4.50 14.79
C SER A 11 -15.30 -5.32 14.59
N ALA A 12 -16.19 -4.86 13.73
CA ALA A 12 -17.21 -5.74 13.20
C ALA A 12 -16.49 -6.87 12.47
N ALA A 13 -16.80 -8.12 12.81
CA ALA A 13 -16.20 -9.30 12.20
C ALA A 13 -16.27 -9.19 10.66
N LEU A 14 -15.14 -9.46 9.99
CA LEU A 14 -15.10 -9.49 8.54
C LEU A 14 -15.85 -10.70 7.99
N PRO A 15 -16.54 -10.56 6.85
CA PRO A 15 -16.99 -11.73 6.10
C PRO A 15 -15.81 -12.68 5.83
N ALA A 16 -16.05 -13.98 5.92
CA ALA A 16 -14.99 -14.99 5.82
C ALA A 16 -14.11 -14.85 4.56
N ARG A 17 -14.68 -14.47 3.42
CA ARG A 17 -13.95 -14.26 2.18
C ARG A 17 -13.03 -13.04 2.25
N GLN A 18 -13.46 -11.98 2.89
CA GLN A 18 -12.63 -10.78 3.08
C GLN A 18 -11.50 -11.05 4.06
N GLU A 19 -11.77 -11.80 5.13
CA GLU A 19 -10.75 -12.19 6.08
C GLU A 19 -9.69 -13.08 5.44
N HIS A 20 -10.10 -14.04 4.61
CA HIS A 20 -9.19 -14.89 3.85
C HIS A 20 -8.32 -14.07 2.89
N LEU A 21 -8.91 -13.16 2.14
CA LEU A 21 -8.19 -12.27 1.24
C LEU A 21 -7.17 -11.40 1.99
N LEU A 22 -7.57 -10.83 3.12
CA LEU A 22 -6.69 -10.02 3.96
C LEU A 22 -5.52 -10.85 4.50
N GLU A 23 -5.77 -12.09 4.91
CA GLU A 23 -4.73 -13.00 5.39
C GLU A 23 -3.72 -13.35 4.29
N VAL A 24 -4.18 -13.57 3.06
CA VAL A 24 -3.27 -13.79 1.92
C VAL A 24 -2.36 -12.56 1.69
N LEU A 25 -2.91 -11.36 1.81
CA LEU A 25 -2.11 -10.13 1.75
C LEU A 25 -1.10 -10.04 2.89
N ARG A 26 -1.48 -10.42 4.10
CA ARG A 26 -0.58 -10.42 5.27
C ARG A 26 0.59 -11.39 5.12
N GLN A 27 0.33 -12.55 4.52
CA GLN A 27 1.35 -13.58 4.31
C GLN A 27 2.28 -13.26 3.13
N ALA A 28 1.90 -12.37 2.25
CA ALA A 28 2.76 -11.95 1.15
C ALA A 28 3.92 -11.08 1.67
N ASP A 29 5.12 -11.32 1.14
CA ASP A 29 6.31 -10.59 1.55
C ASP A 29 6.30 -9.13 1.08
N ASP A 30 5.55 -8.83 0.02
CA ASP A 30 5.45 -7.51 -0.58
C ASP A 30 4.01 -7.22 -1.02
N GLU A 31 3.80 -6.02 -1.51
CA GLU A 31 2.53 -5.61 -2.08
C GLU A 31 2.13 -6.50 -3.26
N LEU A 32 0.83 -6.70 -3.44
CA LEU A 32 0.28 -7.47 -4.55
C LEU A 32 -0.65 -6.62 -5.40
N SER A 33 -0.57 -6.79 -6.72
CA SER A 33 -1.63 -6.33 -7.61
C SER A 33 -2.91 -7.14 -7.40
N GLY A 34 -4.05 -6.62 -7.83
CA GLY A 34 -5.30 -7.38 -7.78
C GLY A 34 -5.22 -8.70 -8.55
N GLN A 35 -4.52 -8.71 -9.67
CA GLN A 35 -4.30 -9.93 -10.48
C GLN A 35 -3.40 -10.94 -9.77
N ALA A 36 -2.29 -10.49 -9.17
CA ALA A 36 -1.40 -11.36 -8.41
C ALA A 36 -2.12 -11.96 -7.19
N LEU A 37 -2.92 -11.17 -6.49
CA LEU A 37 -3.75 -11.64 -5.39
C LEU A 37 -4.77 -12.67 -5.86
N HIS A 38 -5.45 -12.40 -6.96
CA HIS A 38 -6.40 -13.34 -7.58
C HIS A 38 -5.72 -14.68 -7.92
N ALA A 39 -4.52 -14.65 -8.50
CA ALA A 39 -3.77 -15.83 -8.83
C ALA A 39 -3.44 -16.68 -7.57
N ARG A 40 -3.06 -16.04 -6.47
CA ARG A 40 -2.80 -16.74 -5.21
C ARG A 40 -4.06 -17.33 -4.61
N LEU A 41 -5.18 -16.63 -4.67
CA LEU A 41 -6.47 -17.13 -4.19
C LEU A 41 -7.01 -18.31 -5.01
N ARG A 42 -6.71 -18.36 -6.30
CA ARG A 42 -7.11 -19.49 -7.16
C ARG A 42 -6.40 -20.80 -6.82
N ALA A 43 -5.22 -20.73 -6.24
CA ALA A 43 -4.44 -21.90 -5.87
C ALA A 43 -4.94 -22.61 -4.60
N GLY A 44 -5.93 -22.04 -3.87
CA GLY A 44 -6.42 -22.56 -2.61
C GLY A 44 -7.94 -22.67 -2.53
N GLU A 45 -8.42 -23.09 -1.38
CA GLU A 45 -9.85 -23.10 -1.07
C GLU A 45 -10.38 -21.66 -1.01
N GLY A 46 -11.60 -21.46 -1.47
CA GLY A 46 -12.23 -20.13 -1.46
C GLY A 46 -11.90 -19.28 -2.68
N ALA A 47 -11.59 -19.93 -3.81
CA ALA A 47 -11.38 -19.23 -5.08
C ALA A 47 -12.55 -18.29 -5.40
N MET A 48 -12.20 -17.08 -5.88
CA MET A 48 -13.17 -16.08 -6.28
C MET A 48 -12.74 -15.42 -7.59
N GLY A 49 -13.71 -14.91 -8.34
CA GLY A 49 -13.43 -14.22 -9.59
C GLY A 49 -12.70 -12.90 -9.39
N LEU A 50 -12.01 -12.43 -10.42
CA LEU A 50 -11.22 -11.18 -10.37
C LEU A 50 -12.05 -9.97 -9.97
N ALA A 51 -13.25 -9.83 -10.52
CA ALA A 51 -14.15 -8.72 -10.16
C ALA A 51 -14.55 -8.76 -8.67
N THR A 52 -14.74 -9.94 -8.12
CA THR A 52 -15.03 -10.14 -6.70
C THR A 52 -13.83 -9.76 -5.84
N VAL A 53 -12.61 -10.10 -6.26
CA VAL A 53 -11.37 -9.70 -5.57
C VAL A 53 -11.30 -8.16 -5.48
N TYR A 54 -11.48 -7.44 -6.58
CA TYR A 54 -11.46 -5.98 -6.58
C TYR A 54 -12.56 -5.37 -5.72
N ARG A 55 -13.77 -5.96 -5.72
CA ARG A 55 -14.85 -5.50 -4.86
C ARG A 55 -14.51 -5.65 -3.38
N HIS A 56 -13.95 -6.77 -2.99
CA HIS A 56 -13.52 -6.99 -1.61
C HIS A 56 -12.35 -6.08 -1.22
N LEU A 57 -11.37 -5.88 -2.10
CA LEU A 57 -10.27 -4.94 -1.87
C LEU A 57 -10.79 -3.53 -1.62
N ARG A 58 -11.74 -3.07 -2.41
CA ARG A 58 -12.38 -1.76 -2.23
C ARG A 58 -13.08 -1.65 -0.87
N GLN A 59 -13.83 -2.67 -0.48
CA GLN A 59 -14.53 -2.70 0.82
C GLN A 59 -13.54 -2.69 1.98
N LEU A 60 -12.45 -3.46 1.90
CA LEU A 60 -11.39 -3.46 2.91
C LEU A 60 -10.66 -2.12 2.97
N GLN A 61 -10.45 -1.48 1.84
CA GLN A 61 -9.87 -0.14 1.76
C GLN A 61 -10.77 0.89 2.45
N GLN A 62 -12.07 0.84 2.22
CA GLN A 62 -13.06 1.72 2.86
C GLN A 62 -13.10 1.52 4.38
N ARG A 63 -12.76 0.33 4.87
CA ARG A 63 -12.64 0.02 6.29
C ARG A 63 -11.27 0.35 6.88
N GLY A 64 -10.34 0.84 6.08
CA GLY A 64 -8.99 1.18 6.52
C GLY A 64 -8.08 -0.02 6.80
N LEU A 65 -8.42 -1.21 6.31
CA LEU A 65 -7.67 -2.45 6.53
C LEU A 65 -6.68 -2.77 5.42
N VAL A 66 -6.89 -2.23 4.24
CA VAL A 66 -6.03 -2.38 3.07
C VAL A 66 -5.71 -1.00 2.52
N ARG A 67 -4.44 -0.77 2.22
CA ARG A 67 -4.00 0.43 1.50
C ARG A 67 -3.71 0.10 0.04
N CYS A 68 -3.85 1.09 -0.79
CA CYS A 68 -3.58 1.00 -2.22
C CYS A 68 -2.64 2.12 -2.62
N ARG A 69 -1.65 1.81 -3.45
CA ARG A 69 -0.88 2.81 -4.16
C ARG A 69 -0.83 2.48 -5.64
N HIS A 70 -0.60 3.47 -6.47
CA HIS A 70 -0.50 3.29 -7.91
C HIS A 70 0.93 3.47 -8.38
N LEU A 71 1.39 2.56 -9.22
CA LEU A 71 2.65 2.71 -9.93
C LEU A 71 2.51 3.74 -11.06
N PRO A 72 3.63 4.29 -11.58
CA PRO A 72 3.58 5.17 -12.75
C PRO A 72 2.90 4.54 -13.96
N SER A 73 2.91 3.21 -14.07
CA SER A 73 2.17 2.46 -15.11
C SER A 73 0.66 2.51 -14.96
N GLY A 74 0.15 3.01 -13.83
CA GLY A 74 -1.27 2.96 -13.47
C GLY A 74 -1.69 1.70 -12.72
N GLU A 75 -0.80 0.70 -12.59
CA GLU A 75 -1.09 -0.51 -11.84
C GLU A 75 -1.28 -0.21 -10.35
N ALA A 76 -2.37 -0.72 -9.79
CA ALA A 76 -2.64 -0.59 -8.36
C ALA A 76 -2.02 -1.75 -7.58
N LEU A 77 -1.34 -1.44 -6.49
CA LEU A 77 -0.75 -2.40 -5.56
C LEU A 77 -1.42 -2.28 -4.20
N PHE A 78 -1.65 -3.42 -3.57
CA PHE A 78 -2.39 -3.53 -2.30
C PHE A 78 -1.53 -4.17 -1.22
N ALA A 79 -1.67 -3.66 0.00
CA ALA A 79 -1.02 -4.19 1.18
C ALA A 79 -1.89 -3.97 2.41
N PRO A 80 -1.74 -4.77 3.48
CA PRO A 80 -2.41 -4.49 4.75
C PRO A 80 -1.93 -3.15 5.32
N THR A 81 -2.85 -2.36 5.87
CA THR A 81 -2.50 -1.05 6.45
C THR A 81 -1.60 -1.15 7.67
N GLU A 82 -1.61 -2.28 8.36
CA GLU A 82 -0.76 -2.56 9.52
C GLU A 82 0.72 -2.70 9.17
N ARG A 83 1.05 -2.99 7.90
CA ARG A 83 2.43 -2.92 7.40
C ARG A 83 2.69 -1.51 6.88
N ASP A 84 3.40 -0.74 7.66
CA ASP A 84 3.74 0.65 7.32
C ASP A 84 4.99 0.68 6.43
N GLU A 85 4.82 0.21 5.21
CA GLU A 85 5.87 0.12 4.20
C GLU A 85 5.82 1.29 3.24
N HIS A 86 6.97 1.83 2.92
CA HIS A 86 7.13 2.90 1.95
C HIS A 86 8.21 2.52 0.94
N HIS A 87 8.20 3.16 -0.20
CA HIS A 87 9.03 2.80 -1.33
C HIS A 87 9.80 4.01 -1.87
N LEU A 88 11.01 3.73 -2.35
CA LEU A 88 11.84 4.66 -3.10
C LEU A 88 11.98 4.12 -4.52
N THR A 89 11.51 4.85 -5.50
CA THR A 89 11.47 4.44 -6.90
C THR A 89 12.45 5.28 -7.74
N CYS A 90 13.26 4.60 -8.54
CA CYS A 90 14.11 5.27 -9.51
C CYS A 90 13.27 5.81 -10.66
N VAL A 91 13.36 7.10 -10.92
CA VAL A 91 12.60 7.78 -11.98
C VAL A 91 13.08 7.43 -13.38
N ASP A 92 14.29 6.88 -13.50
CA ASP A 92 14.89 6.52 -14.79
C ASP A 92 14.54 5.06 -15.17
N CYS A 93 14.93 4.07 -14.35
CA CYS A 93 14.76 2.65 -14.68
C CYS A 93 13.56 1.99 -14.00
N GLY A 94 12.88 2.67 -13.07
CA GLY A 94 11.73 2.11 -12.35
C GLY A 94 12.08 1.15 -11.21
N HIS A 95 13.37 0.91 -10.94
CA HIS A 95 13.77 0.08 -9.81
C HIS A 95 13.20 0.63 -8.51
N THR A 96 12.56 -0.22 -7.73
CA THR A 96 11.90 0.15 -6.48
C THR A 96 12.56 -0.54 -5.30
N LEU A 97 12.94 0.26 -4.31
CA LEU A 97 13.46 -0.21 -3.03
C LEU A 97 12.38 -0.04 -1.96
N ARG A 98 12.09 -1.11 -1.24
CA ARG A 98 11.21 -1.05 -0.08
C ARG A 98 11.99 -0.54 1.13
N LEU A 99 11.46 0.48 1.78
CA LEU A 99 12.01 0.99 3.03
C LEU A 99 11.50 0.12 4.18
N PRO A 100 12.39 -0.38 5.06
CA PRO A 100 11.99 -1.32 6.12
C PRO A 100 11.13 -0.69 7.21
N HIS A 101 11.21 0.62 7.36
CA HIS A 101 10.47 1.38 8.38
C HIS A 101 9.92 2.67 7.80
N CYS A 102 8.79 3.14 8.34
CA CYS A 102 8.27 4.46 8.02
C CYS A 102 9.27 5.53 8.50
N PRO A 103 9.81 6.39 7.61
CA PRO A 103 10.73 7.43 8.01
C PRO A 103 10.04 8.58 8.75
N VAL A 104 8.72 8.63 8.72
CA VAL A 104 7.93 9.69 9.33
C VAL A 104 7.01 9.08 10.38
N HIS A 105 7.45 9.09 11.63
CA HIS A 105 6.64 8.67 12.77
C HIS A 105 5.85 9.85 13.34
N GLY A 106 4.62 9.57 13.80
CA GLY A 106 3.80 10.58 14.47
C GLY A 106 3.27 11.69 13.57
N LEU A 107 3.16 11.41 12.26
CA LEU A 107 2.50 12.34 11.34
C LEU A 107 1.01 12.33 11.62
N GLU A 108 0.53 13.41 12.25
CA GLU A 108 -0.89 13.60 12.51
C GLU A 108 -1.43 14.75 11.66
N LEU A 109 -2.60 14.52 11.10
CA LEU A 109 -3.30 15.58 10.39
C LEU A 109 -3.97 16.52 11.41
N PRO A 110 -3.85 17.85 11.23
CA PRO A 110 -4.54 18.79 12.09
C PRO A 110 -6.05 18.58 12.05
N THR A 111 -6.64 18.24 13.17
CA THR A 111 -8.10 17.95 13.28
C THR A 111 -8.96 19.12 12.83
N THR A 112 -8.47 20.35 12.98
CA THR A 112 -9.16 21.59 12.61
C THR A 112 -9.36 21.74 11.09
N HIS A 113 -8.60 21.01 10.29
CA HIS A 113 -8.63 21.11 8.82
C HIS A 113 -9.28 19.90 8.13
N LEU A 114 -9.76 18.92 8.87
CA LEU A 114 -10.25 17.66 8.31
C LEU A 114 -11.66 17.74 7.71
N GLN A 115 -12.41 18.79 8.02
CA GLN A 115 -13.78 19.00 7.48
C GLN A 115 -14.68 17.75 7.60
N GLY A 116 -14.57 17.03 8.74
CA GLY A 116 -15.34 15.81 8.98
C GLY A 116 -14.79 14.55 8.33
N PHE A 117 -13.66 14.61 7.61
CA PHE A 117 -13.02 13.42 7.08
C PHE A 117 -12.45 12.55 8.20
N GLN A 118 -12.58 11.25 8.04
CA GLN A 118 -11.92 10.26 8.89
C GLN A 118 -10.72 9.71 8.13
N PRO A 119 -9.47 10.03 8.54
CA PRO A 119 -8.29 9.42 7.92
C PRO A 119 -8.26 7.92 8.19
N LEU A 120 -7.94 7.14 7.17
CA LEU A 120 -7.87 5.68 7.27
C LEU A 120 -6.45 5.15 7.16
N PHE A 121 -5.67 5.69 6.24
CA PHE A 121 -4.27 5.31 6.03
C PHE A 121 -3.56 6.41 5.25
N HIS A 122 -2.24 6.30 5.16
CA HIS A 122 -1.43 7.16 4.31
C HIS A 122 -0.55 6.33 3.38
N THR A 123 -0.11 6.95 2.31
CA THR A 123 0.97 6.44 1.47
C THR A 123 2.07 7.49 1.42
N LEU A 124 3.32 7.05 1.44
CA LEU A 124 4.48 7.91 1.34
C LEU A 124 5.44 7.30 0.32
N GLU A 125 5.73 8.02 -0.73
CA GLU A 125 6.59 7.56 -1.81
C GLU A 125 7.74 8.54 -2.00
N PHE A 126 8.92 7.98 -2.23
CA PHE A 126 10.11 8.74 -2.56
C PHE A 126 10.56 8.40 -3.97
N PHE A 127 11.05 9.40 -4.67
CA PHE A 127 11.56 9.25 -6.03
C PHE A 127 12.99 9.76 -6.09
N GLY A 128 13.85 9.04 -6.80
CA GLY A 128 15.26 9.40 -6.93
C GLY A 128 15.90 8.68 -8.08
N LEU A 129 17.23 8.57 -8.04
CA LEU A 129 18.02 7.82 -9.03
C LEU A 129 18.76 6.70 -8.32
N CYS A 130 18.65 5.48 -8.83
CA CYS A 130 19.42 4.36 -8.31
C CYS A 130 20.91 4.53 -8.65
N ALA A 131 21.77 3.79 -7.96
CA ALA A 131 23.23 3.90 -8.14
C ALA A 131 23.67 3.65 -9.60
N ASP A 132 23.07 2.67 -10.27
CA ASP A 132 23.38 2.34 -11.66
C ASP A 132 23.00 3.48 -12.62
N CYS A 133 21.82 4.08 -12.43
CA CYS A 133 21.41 5.21 -13.27
C CYS A 133 22.26 6.45 -13.03
N GLN A 134 22.66 6.70 -11.79
CA GLN A 134 23.59 7.78 -11.47
C GLN A 134 24.94 7.59 -12.19
N ARG A 135 25.49 6.38 -12.19
CA ARG A 135 26.73 6.06 -12.90
C ARG A 135 26.60 6.27 -14.41
N ARG A 136 25.52 5.78 -15.02
CA ARG A 136 25.27 5.97 -16.46
C ARG A 136 25.14 7.44 -16.83
N GLN A 137 24.47 8.24 -16.02
CA GLN A 137 24.37 9.68 -16.26
C GLN A 137 25.72 10.39 -16.12
N ALA A 138 26.54 10.01 -15.15
CA ALA A 138 27.88 10.56 -14.98
C ALA A 138 28.80 10.20 -16.17
N GLU A 139 28.72 8.97 -16.68
CA GLU A 139 29.48 8.53 -17.87
C GLU A 139 29.03 9.29 -19.12
N THR A 140 27.72 9.47 -19.31
CA THR A 140 27.17 10.25 -20.43
C THR A 140 27.63 11.71 -20.36
N ALA A 141 27.64 12.32 -19.19
CA ALA A 141 28.11 13.69 -19.00
C ALA A 141 29.60 13.86 -19.29
N ARG A 142 30.42 12.84 -19.01
CA ARG A 142 31.87 12.87 -19.32
C ARG A 142 32.15 12.69 -20.81
N SER A 143 31.27 12.04 -21.55
CA SER A 143 31.40 11.77 -22.98
C SER A 143 30.89 12.91 -23.88
N ALA A 144 30.24 13.90 -23.28
CA ALA A 144 29.71 15.08 -23.99
C ALA A 144 30.75 16.19 -24.13
#